data_7bc083f6888d3433486cd11c71732170
#
_entry.id   7bc083f6888d3433486cd11c71732170
#
_cell.length_a   1.000
_cell.length_b   1.000
_cell.length_c   1.000
_cell.angle_alpha   90.00
_cell.angle_beta   90.00
_cell.angle_gamma   90.00
#
_symmetry.space_group_name_H-M   'P 1'
#
loop_
_entity.id
_entity.type
_entity.pdbx_description
1 polymer ?
#
loop_
_entity_poly.entity_id
_entity_poly.type
_entity_poly.pdbx_seq_one_letter_code
_entity_poly.pdbx_strand_id
1 'polypeptide(L)'
;YIALPFWLRPAVVNHQTQADTKMTIAAFIGLGVMGYPMAGHLASAGLEVRVWNRSPDKARNWAEQHKGTASASIAEAVRGADIVIVCVGADPDLRAVFEGPDGILANAPSGALLVDHTTASAGIAEHLSKQAAGYGQHFIDAPVSGGQQGAENGQLTIMCGGEPEAFAKARPILAHYAKALNLMGPAGSGQKTKMVNQIAIAGLIQGLSEALHFAEQADLDVRKVVDVISKGAAQSWQMENRSGTMIDGQFEHGFAVDWMRKDLGIVLDEARRNGARLPVAALVDQFYGDVQDMGGNRWDTSSLIQRLRKK
;
A
#
# COMPACT_ATOMS: atom_id res chain seq x y z
N TYR A 1 16.63 44.48 55.12
CA TYR A 1 15.89 43.68 54.16
C TYR A 1 16.13 44.24 52.77
N ILE A 2 16.99 43.56 51.98
CA ILE A 2 17.29 43.95 50.59
C ILE A 2 16.31 43.13 49.71
N ALA A 3 15.37 43.81 49.06
CA ALA A 3 14.42 43.17 48.13
C ALA A 3 15.15 42.77 46.84
N LEU A 4 15.07 41.47 46.47
CA LEU A 4 15.62 40.97 45.21
C LEU A 4 14.89 41.59 44.00
N PRO A 5 15.61 41.95 42.93
CA PRO A 5 15.04 42.57 41.76
C PRO A 5 14.09 41.61 41.00
N PHE A 6 13.06 42.14 40.36
CA PHE A 6 11.90 41.47 39.72
C PHE A 6 12.28 40.38 38.72
N TRP A 7 13.46 40.41 38.10
CA TRP A 7 13.95 39.46 37.12
C TRP A 7 14.63 38.21 37.70
N LEU A 8 14.74 38.09 39.04
CA LEU A 8 15.28 36.94 39.77
C LEU A 8 14.18 36.05 40.42
N ARG A 9 12.91 36.24 40.11
CA ARG A 9 11.88 35.36 40.63
C ARG A 9 11.82 34.09 39.75
N PRO A 10 11.87 32.87 40.34
CA PRO A 10 11.69 31.65 39.57
C PRO A 10 10.32 31.68 38.91
N ALA A 11 10.28 31.37 37.59
CA ALA A 11 9.05 31.20 36.87
C ALA A 11 8.22 30.08 37.53
N VAL A 12 6.98 30.41 37.90
CA VAL A 12 6.00 29.44 38.32
C VAL A 12 5.77 28.54 37.12
N VAL A 13 6.27 27.30 37.18
CA VAL A 13 5.95 26.26 36.21
C VAL A 13 4.47 25.97 36.40
N ASN A 14 3.64 26.55 35.51
CA ASN A 14 2.29 26.12 35.37
C ASN A 14 2.33 24.65 34.94
N HIS A 15 1.96 23.75 35.82
CA HIS A 15 1.52 22.43 35.44
C HIS A 15 0.34 22.61 34.47
N GLN A 16 0.62 22.60 33.17
CA GLN A 16 -0.39 22.40 32.16
C GLN A 16 -1.11 21.10 32.53
N THR A 17 -2.39 21.22 32.86
CA THR A 17 -3.33 20.14 32.91
C THR A 17 -3.07 19.22 31.72
N GLN A 18 -2.70 17.96 31.97
CA GLN A 18 -2.83 16.89 30.97
C GLN A 18 -4.29 16.95 30.50
N ALA A 19 -4.51 17.58 29.33
CA ALA A 19 -5.72 17.34 28.61
C ALA A 19 -5.75 15.83 28.38
N ASP A 20 -6.80 15.15 28.80
CA ASP A 20 -7.13 13.77 28.42
C ASP A 20 -7.06 13.71 26.89
N THR A 21 -5.92 13.33 26.34
CA THR A 21 -5.75 13.13 24.91
C THR A 21 -6.55 11.88 24.59
N LYS A 22 -7.79 12.08 24.12
CA LYS A 22 -8.64 11.02 23.60
C LYS A 22 -7.79 10.14 22.68
N MET A 23 -7.66 8.86 22.99
CA MET A 23 -6.91 7.90 22.19
C MET A 23 -7.57 7.80 20.81
N THR A 24 -6.79 7.92 19.74
CA THR A 24 -7.29 7.79 18.37
C THR A 24 -7.77 6.37 18.12
N ILE A 25 -9.02 6.25 17.68
CA ILE A 25 -9.63 4.97 17.29
C ILE A 25 -9.42 4.75 15.80
N ALA A 26 -8.68 3.70 15.45
CA ALA A 26 -8.43 3.29 14.08
C ALA A 26 -9.15 1.98 13.77
N ALA A 27 -10.03 1.99 12.76
CA ALA A 27 -10.57 0.75 12.18
C ALA A 27 -9.71 0.31 11.00
N PHE A 28 -9.30 -0.95 10.94
CA PHE A 28 -8.53 -1.50 9.83
C PHE A 28 -9.31 -2.65 9.15
N ILE A 29 -9.66 -2.46 7.88
CA ILE A 29 -10.50 -3.36 7.09
C ILE A 29 -9.64 -4.07 6.04
N GLY A 30 -9.48 -5.37 6.19
CA GLY A 30 -8.67 -6.20 5.30
C GLY A 30 -7.27 -6.51 5.84
N LEU A 31 -7.10 -7.76 6.28
CA LEU A 31 -5.86 -8.27 6.88
C LEU A 31 -5.14 -9.26 5.94
N GLY A 32 -4.91 -8.80 4.71
CA GLY A 32 -4.02 -9.50 3.77
C GLY A 32 -2.55 -9.38 4.19
N VAL A 33 -1.63 -9.84 3.33
CA VAL A 33 -0.18 -9.76 3.56
C VAL A 33 0.33 -8.34 3.82
N MET A 34 -0.38 -7.34 3.32
CA MET A 34 -0.08 -5.92 3.52
C MET A 34 -0.78 -5.35 4.76
N GLY A 35 -2.11 -5.57 4.87
CA GLY A 35 -2.92 -4.97 5.93
C GLY A 35 -2.60 -5.48 7.32
N TYR A 36 -2.24 -6.75 7.45
CA TYR A 36 -1.92 -7.38 8.73
C TYR A 36 -0.79 -6.67 9.48
N PRO A 37 0.41 -6.47 8.86
CA PRO A 37 1.50 -5.73 9.52
C PRO A 37 1.22 -4.24 9.65
N MET A 38 0.54 -3.58 8.69
CA MET A 38 0.18 -2.16 8.81
C MET A 38 -0.69 -1.90 10.03
N ALA A 39 -1.73 -2.71 10.26
CA ALA A 39 -2.56 -2.64 11.46
C ALA A 39 -1.73 -2.88 12.75
N GLY A 40 -0.76 -3.80 12.70
CA GLY A 40 0.16 -4.09 13.81
C GLY A 40 1.02 -2.89 14.20
N HIS A 41 1.54 -2.14 13.22
CA HIS A 41 2.28 -0.91 13.48
C HIS A 41 1.44 0.14 14.19
N LEU A 42 0.17 0.30 13.83
CA LEU A 42 -0.73 1.24 14.51
C LEU A 42 -0.99 0.85 15.97
N ALA A 43 -1.24 -0.45 16.22
CA ALA A 43 -1.41 -0.96 17.59
C ALA A 43 -0.13 -0.77 18.42
N SER A 44 1.04 -1.01 17.83
CA SER A 44 2.33 -0.79 18.48
C SER A 44 2.62 0.69 18.76
N ALA A 45 2.06 1.59 17.96
CA ALA A 45 2.14 3.03 18.17
C ALA A 45 1.16 3.55 19.25
N GLY A 46 0.31 2.69 19.82
CA GLY A 46 -0.59 3.03 20.92
C GLY A 46 -1.97 3.51 20.50
N LEU A 47 -2.38 3.31 19.24
CA LEU A 47 -3.75 3.58 18.81
C LEU A 47 -4.70 2.47 19.31
N GLU A 48 -5.96 2.78 19.56
CA GLU A 48 -7.02 1.77 19.70
C GLU A 48 -7.34 1.22 18.31
N VAL A 49 -6.88 -0.01 18.01
CA VAL A 49 -7.07 -0.61 16.70
C VAL A 49 -8.17 -1.67 16.74
N ARG A 50 -9.18 -1.50 15.89
CA ARG A 50 -10.25 -2.47 15.65
C ARG A 50 -10.07 -3.01 14.24
N VAL A 51 -10.02 -4.34 14.11
CA VAL A 51 -9.79 -4.98 12.82
C VAL A 51 -10.98 -5.77 12.35
N TRP A 52 -11.22 -5.76 11.04
CA TRP A 52 -12.17 -6.65 10.40
C TRP A 52 -11.56 -7.28 9.16
N ASN A 53 -11.88 -8.54 8.93
CA ASN A 53 -11.48 -9.26 7.72
C ASN A 53 -12.60 -10.23 7.30
N ARG A 54 -12.78 -10.40 5.97
CA ARG A 54 -13.78 -11.34 5.40
C ARG A 54 -13.65 -12.77 5.97
N SER A 55 -12.42 -13.23 6.24
CA SER A 55 -12.16 -14.45 6.99
C SER A 55 -11.97 -14.09 8.49
N PRO A 56 -12.93 -14.38 9.38
CA PRO A 56 -12.90 -13.94 10.78
C PRO A 56 -11.70 -14.46 11.57
N ASP A 57 -11.19 -15.66 11.22
CA ASP A 57 -10.01 -16.25 11.87
C ASP A 57 -8.77 -15.35 11.77
N LYS A 58 -8.59 -14.68 10.63
CA LYS A 58 -7.47 -13.75 10.47
C LYS A 58 -7.56 -12.56 11.43
N ALA A 59 -8.77 -12.04 11.65
CA ALA A 59 -8.98 -10.94 12.58
C ALA A 59 -8.76 -11.40 14.04
N ARG A 60 -9.22 -12.59 14.40
CA ARG A 60 -8.97 -13.19 15.73
C ARG A 60 -7.47 -13.41 15.98
N ASN A 61 -6.78 -14.06 15.04
CA ASN A 61 -5.34 -14.31 15.14
C ASN A 61 -4.54 -13.00 15.25
N TRP A 62 -4.98 -11.96 14.53
CA TRP A 62 -4.35 -10.64 14.64
C TRP A 62 -4.54 -10.05 16.05
N ALA A 63 -5.75 -10.11 16.59
CA ALA A 63 -6.06 -9.58 17.93
C ALA A 63 -5.35 -10.35 19.07
N GLU A 64 -5.04 -11.63 18.87
CA GLU A 64 -4.23 -12.42 19.81
C GLU A 64 -2.75 -11.99 19.82
N GLN A 65 -2.23 -11.52 18.68
CA GLN A 65 -0.82 -11.15 18.51
C GLN A 65 -0.55 -9.67 18.77
N HIS A 66 -1.58 -8.83 18.64
CA HIS A 66 -1.46 -7.38 18.76
C HIS A 66 -2.45 -6.83 19.80
N LYS A 67 -2.16 -5.66 20.37
CA LYS A 67 -3.07 -4.96 21.29
C LYS A 67 -4.19 -4.29 20.46
N GLY A 68 -5.28 -5.02 20.22
CA GLY A 68 -6.44 -4.51 19.47
C GLY A 68 -7.62 -5.46 19.54
N THR A 69 -8.69 -5.17 18.82
CA THR A 69 -9.96 -5.89 18.88
C THR A 69 -10.36 -6.41 17.50
N ALA A 70 -10.74 -7.68 17.41
CA ALA A 70 -11.38 -8.25 16.23
C ALA A 70 -12.89 -7.95 16.29
N SER A 71 -13.40 -7.26 15.27
CA SER A 71 -14.83 -6.93 15.14
C SER A 71 -15.58 -7.98 14.33
N ALA A 72 -16.82 -8.25 14.68
CA ALA A 72 -17.67 -9.23 13.99
C ALA A 72 -18.20 -8.69 12.65
N SER A 73 -18.30 -7.37 12.49
CA SER A 73 -18.78 -6.71 11.27
C SER A 73 -17.99 -5.43 10.96
N ILE A 74 -18.12 -4.95 9.71
CA ILE A 74 -17.55 -3.64 9.30
C ILE A 74 -18.21 -2.53 10.14
N ALA A 75 -19.53 -2.56 10.27
CA ALA A 75 -20.28 -1.57 11.04
C ALA A 75 -19.79 -1.48 12.50
N GLU A 76 -19.47 -2.62 13.14
CA GLU A 76 -18.90 -2.64 14.48
C GLU A 76 -17.48 -2.03 14.51
N ALA A 77 -16.61 -2.40 13.56
CA ALA A 77 -15.25 -1.92 13.50
C ALA A 77 -15.18 -0.41 13.37
N VAL A 78 -16.01 0.19 12.49
CA VAL A 78 -15.93 1.60 12.12
C VAL A 78 -16.73 2.52 13.05
N ARG A 79 -17.58 1.98 13.90
CA ARG A 79 -18.42 2.80 14.80
C ARG A 79 -17.57 3.64 15.75
N GLY A 80 -17.68 4.96 15.64
CA GLY A 80 -16.92 5.91 16.44
C GLY A 80 -15.42 5.98 16.11
N ALA A 81 -14.97 5.37 15.00
CA ALA A 81 -13.60 5.47 14.56
C ALA A 81 -13.25 6.88 14.07
N ASP A 82 -12.10 7.39 14.47
CA ASP A 82 -11.57 8.66 13.98
C ASP A 82 -10.95 8.48 12.58
N ILE A 83 -10.37 7.28 12.32
CA ILE A 83 -9.81 6.90 11.02
C ILE A 83 -10.22 5.46 10.66
N VAL A 84 -10.58 5.25 9.40
CA VAL A 84 -10.85 3.93 8.83
C VAL A 84 -9.86 3.68 7.70
N ILE A 85 -9.07 2.62 7.82
CA ILE A 85 -8.04 2.25 6.85
C ILE A 85 -8.47 0.96 6.17
N VAL A 86 -8.41 0.94 4.83
CA VAL A 86 -8.86 -0.18 4.01
C VAL A 86 -7.70 -0.72 3.18
N CYS A 87 -7.54 -2.04 3.11
CA CYS A 87 -6.60 -2.71 2.22
C CYS A 87 -7.17 -4.04 1.75
N VAL A 88 -7.87 -4.01 0.61
CA VAL A 88 -8.59 -5.17 0.06
C VAL A 88 -8.08 -5.55 -1.34
N GLY A 89 -8.84 -6.27 -2.15
CA GLY A 89 -8.34 -6.83 -3.42
C GLY A 89 -8.38 -5.87 -4.60
N ALA A 90 -9.57 -5.33 -4.94
CA ALA A 90 -9.83 -4.56 -6.15
C ALA A 90 -11.12 -3.72 -6.01
N ASP A 91 -11.52 -3.03 -7.10
CA ASP A 91 -12.73 -2.20 -7.16
C ASP A 91 -14.01 -2.89 -6.63
N PRO A 92 -14.31 -4.17 -6.99
CA PRO A 92 -15.49 -4.85 -6.44
C PRO A 92 -15.43 -5.04 -4.92
N ASP A 93 -14.24 -5.35 -4.37
CA ASP A 93 -14.07 -5.50 -2.93
C ASP A 93 -14.21 -4.15 -2.21
N LEU A 94 -13.73 -3.05 -2.82
CA LEU A 94 -13.93 -1.69 -2.30
C LEU A 94 -15.41 -1.35 -2.22
N ARG A 95 -16.17 -1.58 -3.29
CA ARG A 95 -17.62 -1.38 -3.27
C ARG A 95 -18.29 -2.19 -2.16
N ALA A 96 -17.91 -3.47 -2.03
CA ALA A 96 -18.48 -4.36 -1.04
C ALA A 96 -18.23 -3.91 0.42
N VAL A 97 -17.09 -3.28 0.72
CA VAL A 97 -16.77 -2.84 2.08
C VAL A 97 -17.20 -1.39 2.36
N PHE A 98 -17.28 -0.54 1.33
CA PHE A 98 -17.65 0.88 1.51
C PHE A 98 -19.15 1.11 1.40
N GLU A 99 -19.84 0.44 0.46
CA GLU A 99 -21.22 0.75 0.07
C GLU A 99 -22.23 -0.17 0.81
N GLY A 100 -23.50 0.20 0.78
CA GLY A 100 -24.60 -0.55 1.40
C GLY A 100 -24.80 -0.24 2.89
N PRO A 101 -25.86 -0.82 3.49
CA PRO A 101 -26.28 -0.50 4.86
C PRO A 101 -25.26 -0.93 5.93
N ASP A 102 -24.50 -2.00 5.67
CA ASP A 102 -23.47 -2.52 6.57
C ASP A 102 -22.06 -2.01 6.23
N GLY A 103 -21.93 -1.17 5.19
CA GLY A 103 -20.68 -0.64 4.68
C GLY A 103 -20.11 0.50 5.53
N ILE A 104 -18.87 0.87 5.21
CA ILE A 104 -18.11 1.92 5.91
C ILE A 104 -18.85 3.27 5.85
N LEU A 105 -19.32 3.66 4.67
CA LEU A 105 -19.95 4.97 4.46
C LEU A 105 -21.16 5.20 5.37
N ALA A 106 -22.01 4.20 5.54
CA ALA A 106 -23.23 4.29 6.34
C ALA A 106 -22.96 4.24 7.86
N ASN A 107 -21.83 3.69 8.29
CA ASN A 107 -21.58 3.37 9.71
C ASN A 107 -20.41 4.13 10.34
N ALA A 108 -19.48 4.68 9.54
CA ALA A 108 -18.42 5.53 10.06
C ALA A 108 -18.99 6.92 10.41
N PRO A 109 -18.47 7.58 11.46
CA PRO A 109 -18.97 8.90 11.87
C PRO A 109 -18.77 9.97 10.78
N SER A 110 -19.62 11.00 10.80
CA SER A 110 -19.31 12.26 10.13
C SER A 110 -18.00 12.82 10.68
N GLY A 111 -17.12 13.33 9.80
CA GLY A 111 -15.78 13.79 10.14
C GLY A 111 -14.72 12.69 10.19
N ALA A 112 -15.10 11.40 10.09
CA ALA A 112 -14.13 10.30 9.99
C ALA A 112 -13.25 10.44 8.76
N LEU A 113 -11.99 10.03 8.90
CA LEU A 113 -11.02 9.98 7.81
C LEU A 113 -10.96 8.57 7.23
N LEU A 114 -11.31 8.40 5.97
CA LEU A 114 -11.27 7.15 5.24
C LEU A 114 -10.01 7.11 4.37
N VAL A 115 -9.19 6.08 4.54
CA VAL A 115 -7.93 5.89 3.82
C VAL A 115 -7.95 4.54 3.11
N ASP A 116 -7.79 4.53 1.79
CA ASP A 116 -7.77 3.31 0.99
C ASP A 116 -6.37 3.01 0.46
N HIS A 117 -5.75 1.94 0.95
CA HIS A 117 -4.46 1.42 0.48
C HIS A 117 -4.57 0.41 -0.66
N THR A 118 -5.77 0.05 -1.07
CA THR A 118 -5.99 -0.89 -2.17
C THR A 118 -5.44 -0.31 -3.47
N THR A 119 -4.73 -1.12 -4.26
CA THR A 119 -4.44 -0.76 -5.65
C THR A 119 -5.70 -1.02 -6.48
N ALA A 120 -6.34 0.06 -6.92
CA ALA A 120 -7.64 0.07 -7.58
C ALA A 120 -7.68 1.10 -8.73
N SER A 121 -8.82 1.24 -9.40
CA SER A 121 -8.97 2.26 -10.44
C SER A 121 -9.02 3.68 -9.85
N ALA A 122 -8.56 4.68 -10.60
CA ALA A 122 -8.74 6.08 -10.22
C ALA A 122 -10.23 6.43 -10.15
N GLY A 123 -11.05 5.83 -11.00
CA GLY A 123 -12.50 6.05 -11.03
C GLY A 123 -13.22 5.61 -9.75
N ILE A 124 -12.82 4.48 -9.14
CA ILE A 124 -13.42 4.07 -7.85
C ILE A 124 -12.98 5.01 -6.73
N ALA A 125 -11.73 5.48 -6.72
CA ALA A 125 -11.25 6.44 -5.71
C ALA A 125 -12.00 7.78 -5.81
N GLU A 126 -12.19 8.31 -7.02
CA GLU A 126 -12.97 9.52 -7.29
C GLU A 126 -14.45 9.33 -6.86
N HIS A 127 -15.03 8.16 -7.15
CA HIS A 127 -16.39 7.81 -6.76
C HIS A 127 -16.55 7.75 -5.23
N LEU A 128 -15.67 7.02 -4.54
CA LEU A 128 -15.74 6.87 -3.09
C LEU A 128 -15.48 8.19 -2.36
N SER A 129 -14.58 9.03 -2.86
CA SER A 129 -14.34 10.37 -2.34
C SER A 129 -15.63 11.23 -2.39
N LYS A 130 -16.34 11.19 -3.51
CA LYS A 130 -17.62 11.91 -3.66
C LYS A 130 -18.70 11.36 -2.73
N GLN A 131 -18.79 10.03 -2.59
CA GLN A 131 -19.75 9.41 -1.68
C GLN A 131 -19.45 9.74 -0.22
N ALA A 132 -18.18 9.65 0.21
CA ALA A 132 -17.75 10.00 1.56
C ALA A 132 -18.10 11.45 1.93
N ALA A 133 -17.89 12.39 1.01
CA ALA A 133 -18.30 13.78 1.21
C ALA A 133 -19.80 13.93 1.48
N GLY A 134 -20.65 13.11 0.83
CA GLY A 134 -22.10 13.08 1.07
C GLY A 134 -22.49 12.62 2.48
N TYR A 135 -21.62 11.88 3.16
CA TYR A 135 -21.75 11.47 4.58
C TYR A 135 -20.98 12.39 5.55
N GLY A 136 -20.42 13.50 5.05
CA GLY A 136 -19.58 14.40 5.85
C GLY A 136 -18.25 13.79 6.27
N GLN A 137 -17.75 12.79 5.55
CA GLN A 137 -16.49 12.10 5.79
C GLN A 137 -15.41 12.60 4.83
N HIS A 138 -14.14 12.38 5.19
CA HIS A 138 -12.97 12.68 4.34
C HIS A 138 -12.44 11.40 3.71
N PHE A 139 -11.93 11.48 2.48
CA PHE A 139 -11.38 10.31 1.78
C PHE A 139 -10.00 10.58 1.21
N ILE A 140 -9.09 9.60 1.34
CA ILE A 140 -7.75 9.58 0.76
C ILE A 140 -7.54 8.23 0.07
N ASP A 141 -7.28 8.22 -1.23
CA ASP A 141 -6.68 7.06 -1.90
C ASP A 141 -5.17 7.07 -1.65
N ALA A 142 -4.65 5.98 -1.13
CA ALA A 142 -3.30 5.92 -0.60
C ALA A 142 -2.59 4.59 -0.94
N PRO A 143 -2.58 4.14 -2.21
CA PRO A 143 -1.91 2.91 -2.59
C PRO A 143 -0.43 2.94 -2.23
N VAL A 144 0.12 1.74 -1.99
CA VAL A 144 1.44 1.56 -1.40
C VAL A 144 2.42 0.85 -2.35
N SER A 145 3.70 1.10 -2.15
CA SER A 145 4.81 0.38 -2.77
C SER A 145 5.83 -0.04 -1.70
N GLY A 146 6.48 -1.20 -1.89
CA GLY A 146 7.44 -1.78 -0.95
C GLY A 146 7.19 -3.26 -0.66
N GLY A 147 6.04 -3.81 -1.13
CA GLY A 147 5.66 -5.22 -0.96
C GLY A 147 5.51 -5.62 0.51
N GLN A 148 5.40 -6.93 0.74
CA GLN A 148 5.23 -7.50 2.07
C GLN A 148 6.34 -7.07 3.03
N GLN A 149 7.59 -7.16 2.60
CA GLN A 149 8.76 -6.77 3.40
C GLN A 149 8.70 -5.30 3.82
N GLY A 150 8.27 -4.41 2.91
CA GLY A 150 8.09 -2.98 3.22
C GLY A 150 6.98 -2.75 4.25
N ALA A 151 5.89 -3.53 4.19
CA ALA A 151 4.81 -3.46 5.16
C ALA A 151 5.24 -3.98 6.54
N GLU A 152 5.92 -5.13 6.60
CA GLU A 152 6.43 -5.72 7.83
C GLU A 152 7.45 -4.83 8.54
N ASN A 153 8.31 -4.16 7.79
CA ASN A 153 9.35 -3.28 8.32
C ASN A 153 8.90 -1.83 8.55
N GLY A 154 7.64 -1.47 8.29
CA GLY A 154 7.17 -0.09 8.39
C GLY A 154 7.85 0.87 7.41
N GLN A 155 8.23 0.40 6.22
CA GLN A 155 9.06 1.09 5.24
C GLN A 155 8.35 1.27 3.88
N LEU A 156 7.03 1.45 3.92
CA LEU A 156 6.24 1.65 2.70
C LEU A 156 6.44 3.04 2.10
N THR A 157 6.34 3.12 0.79
CA THR A 157 6.11 4.37 0.06
C THR A 157 4.62 4.48 -0.21
N ILE A 158 3.98 5.56 0.24
CA ILE A 158 2.55 5.79 0.13
C ILE A 158 2.29 6.99 -0.80
N MET A 159 1.47 6.80 -1.81
CA MET A 159 1.09 7.81 -2.80
C MET A 159 -0.35 8.24 -2.53
N CYS A 160 -0.55 9.43 -1.96
CA CYS A 160 -1.88 9.88 -1.54
C CYS A 160 -2.54 10.77 -2.58
N GLY A 161 -3.84 10.55 -2.78
CA GLY A 161 -4.72 11.46 -3.51
C GLY A 161 -5.89 11.87 -2.62
N GLY A 162 -6.22 13.17 -2.60
CA GLY A 162 -7.32 13.70 -1.80
C GLY A 162 -7.12 15.17 -1.42
N GLU A 163 -7.95 15.66 -0.52
CA GLU A 163 -7.87 17.04 -0.06
C GLU A 163 -6.66 17.25 0.89
N PRO A 164 -5.96 18.42 0.79
CA PRO A 164 -4.78 18.70 1.62
C PRO A 164 -5.05 18.62 3.13
N GLU A 165 -6.22 19.04 3.59
CA GLU A 165 -6.60 18.98 5.00
C GLU A 165 -6.78 17.54 5.49
N ALA A 166 -7.41 16.68 4.66
CA ALA A 166 -7.55 15.26 4.94
C ALA A 166 -6.18 14.57 4.99
N PHE A 167 -5.29 14.90 4.05
CA PHE A 167 -3.92 14.40 4.04
C PHE A 167 -3.13 14.84 5.28
N ALA A 168 -3.26 16.09 5.70
CA ALA A 168 -2.59 16.59 6.90
C ALA A 168 -3.02 15.81 8.16
N LYS A 169 -4.30 15.40 8.25
CA LYS A 169 -4.82 14.55 9.33
C LYS A 169 -4.33 13.09 9.21
N ALA A 170 -4.26 12.53 7.99
CA ALA A 170 -3.80 11.17 7.74
C ALA A 170 -2.30 10.99 8.02
N ARG A 171 -1.50 11.97 7.64
CA ARG A 171 -0.04 11.91 7.62
C ARG A 171 0.61 11.38 8.91
N PRO A 172 0.30 11.88 10.12
CA PRO A 172 0.92 11.40 11.34
C PRO A 172 0.60 9.94 11.65
N ILE A 173 -0.59 9.45 11.24
CA ILE A 173 -1.02 8.07 11.47
C ILE A 173 -0.35 7.14 10.46
N LEU A 174 -0.35 7.49 9.17
CA LEU A 174 0.26 6.69 8.12
C LEU A 174 1.79 6.62 8.24
N ALA A 175 2.42 7.61 8.87
CA ALA A 175 3.86 7.64 9.12
C ALA A 175 4.36 6.47 9.98
N HIS A 176 3.49 5.79 10.74
CA HIS A 176 3.89 4.64 11.56
C HIS A 176 4.35 3.42 10.73
N TYR A 177 3.98 3.35 9.45
CA TYR A 177 4.41 2.27 8.54
C TYR A 177 4.92 2.77 7.18
N ALA A 178 5.27 4.05 7.10
CA ALA A 178 5.76 4.66 5.87
C ALA A 178 7.17 5.24 6.03
N LYS A 179 8.05 4.99 5.05
CA LYS A 179 9.31 5.71 4.88
C LYS A 179 9.16 6.96 4.01
N ALA A 180 8.18 6.98 3.12
CA ALA A 180 7.86 8.10 2.24
C ALA A 180 6.35 8.21 2.06
N LEU A 181 5.82 9.43 2.16
CA LEU A 181 4.39 9.69 2.16
C LEU A 181 4.15 11.08 1.57
N ASN A 182 3.49 11.15 0.42
CA ASN A 182 3.29 12.39 -0.32
C ASN A 182 1.87 12.50 -0.87
N LEU A 183 1.33 13.74 -0.83
CA LEU A 183 0.11 14.10 -1.53
C LEU A 183 0.43 14.36 -3.01
N MET A 184 -0.21 13.60 -3.90
CA MET A 184 0.04 13.63 -5.34
C MET A 184 -0.96 14.52 -6.10
N GLY A 185 -2.05 14.93 -5.46
CA GLY A 185 -3.12 15.73 -6.05
C GLY A 185 -4.49 15.35 -5.48
N PRO A 186 -5.60 15.71 -6.15
CA PRO A 186 -6.94 15.36 -5.72
C PRO A 186 -7.18 13.84 -5.71
N ALA A 187 -8.35 13.41 -5.23
CA ALA A 187 -8.74 11.99 -5.19
C ALA A 187 -8.51 11.30 -6.55
N GLY A 188 -7.99 10.08 -6.54
CA GLY A 188 -7.55 9.32 -7.72
C GLY A 188 -6.09 9.57 -8.13
N SER A 189 -5.43 10.63 -7.62
CA SER A 189 -4.04 10.93 -7.97
C SER A 189 -3.06 9.93 -7.37
N GLY A 190 -3.35 9.39 -6.19
CA GLY A 190 -2.58 8.31 -5.59
C GLY A 190 -2.62 7.06 -6.48
N GLN A 191 -3.80 6.65 -6.93
CA GLN A 191 -3.98 5.50 -7.84
C GLN A 191 -3.26 5.71 -9.17
N LYS A 192 -3.40 6.89 -9.79
CA LYS A 192 -2.68 7.24 -11.04
C LYS A 192 -1.15 7.18 -10.83
N THR A 193 -0.65 7.65 -9.68
CA THR A 193 0.77 7.55 -9.34
C THR A 193 1.20 6.08 -9.14
N LYS A 194 0.35 5.26 -8.53
CA LYS A 194 0.60 3.81 -8.43
C LYS A 194 0.64 3.15 -9.80
N MET A 195 -0.22 3.54 -10.74
CA MET A 195 -0.16 3.05 -12.12
C MET A 195 1.19 3.35 -12.78
N VAL A 196 1.72 4.58 -12.62
CA VAL A 196 3.07 4.94 -13.10
C VAL A 196 4.13 4.03 -12.51
N ASN A 197 4.05 3.75 -11.19
CA ASN A 197 4.96 2.80 -10.53
C ASN A 197 4.86 1.39 -11.13
N GLN A 198 3.67 0.88 -11.41
CA GLN A 198 3.49 -0.47 -11.97
C GLN A 198 3.97 -0.57 -13.42
N ILE A 199 3.76 0.46 -14.24
CA ILE A 199 4.34 0.56 -15.60
C ILE A 199 5.86 0.45 -15.54
N ALA A 200 6.51 1.22 -14.66
CA ALA A 200 7.95 1.20 -14.50
C ALA A 200 8.46 -0.18 -14.06
N ILE A 201 7.83 -0.79 -13.05
CA ILE A 201 8.20 -2.11 -12.55
C ILE A 201 8.08 -3.18 -13.64
N ALA A 202 7.00 -3.19 -14.41
CA ALA A 202 6.79 -4.16 -15.48
C ALA A 202 7.94 -4.13 -16.50
N GLY A 203 8.29 -2.92 -16.97
CA GLY A 203 9.41 -2.74 -17.91
C GLY A 203 10.77 -3.13 -17.32
N LEU A 204 11.03 -2.74 -16.07
CA LEU A 204 12.27 -3.06 -15.36
C LEU A 204 12.47 -4.58 -15.20
N ILE A 205 11.44 -5.31 -14.77
CA ILE A 205 11.53 -6.75 -14.56
C ILE A 205 11.71 -7.48 -15.89
N GLN A 206 11.00 -7.07 -16.94
CA GLN A 206 11.16 -7.69 -18.27
C GLN A 206 12.57 -7.45 -18.80
N GLY A 207 13.07 -6.22 -18.76
CA GLY A 207 14.44 -5.91 -19.19
C GLY A 207 15.50 -6.66 -18.39
N LEU A 208 15.33 -6.80 -17.08
CA LEU A 208 16.21 -7.58 -16.22
C LEU A 208 16.15 -9.08 -16.60
N SER A 209 14.96 -9.62 -16.86
CA SER A 209 14.79 -11.02 -17.28
C SER A 209 15.54 -11.34 -18.56
N GLU A 210 15.45 -10.46 -19.56
CA GLU A 210 16.16 -10.58 -20.83
C GLU A 210 17.67 -10.45 -20.64
N ALA A 211 18.12 -9.50 -19.83
CA ALA A 211 19.55 -9.30 -19.55
C ALA A 211 20.19 -10.51 -18.86
N LEU A 212 19.53 -11.09 -17.85
CA LEU A 212 20.02 -12.28 -17.16
C LEU A 212 20.02 -13.49 -18.09
N HIS A 213 18.95 -13.69 -18.87
CA HIS A 213 18.89 -14.77 -19.84
C HIS A 213 19.95 -14.62 -20.94
N PHE A 214 20.19 -13.40 -21.44
CA PHE A 214 21.28 -13.15 -22.38
C PHE A 214 22.64 -13.54 -21.79
N ALA A 215 22.90 -13.18 -20.54
CA ALA A 215 24.14 -13.54 -19.85
C ALA A 215 24.30 -15.08 -19.73
N GLU A 216 23.21 -15.80 -19.45
CA GLU A 216 23.19 -17.28 -19.44
C GLU A 216 23.55 -17.85 -20.82
N GLN A 217 22.98 -17.33 -21.92
CA GLN A 217 23.24 -17.81 -23.27
C GLN A 217 24.63 -17.42 -23.81
N ALA A 218 25.24 -16.40 -23.23
CA ALA A 218 26.59 -15.93 -23.56
C ALA A 218 27.69 -16.61 -22.70
N ASP A 219 27.33 -17.62 -21.93
CA ASP A 219 28.26 -18.36 -21.00
C ASP A 219 28.97 -17.43 -20.00
N LEU A 220 28.33 -16.31 -19.60
CA LEU A 220 28.85 -15.41 -18.57
C LEU A 220 28.46 -15.89 -17.17
N ASP A 221 29.31 -15.60 -16.17
CA ASP A 221 28.93 -15.72 -14.76
C ASP A 221 27.88 -14.64 -14.41
N VAL A 222 26.60 -15.04 -14.42
CA VAL A 222 25.46 -14.12 -14.25
C VAL A 222 25.54 -13.35 -12.93
N ARG A 223 26.04 -13.97 -11.85
CA ARG A 223 26.18 -13.29 -10.56
C ARG A 223 27.24 -12.18 -10.62
N LYS A 224 28.38 -12.46 -11.25
CA LYS A 224 29.42 -11.43 -11.48
C LYS A 224 28.93 -10.31 -12.39
N VAL A 225 28.12 -10.64 -13.41
CA VAL A 225 27.50 -9.62 -14.28
C VAL A 225 26.65 -8.69 -13.42
N VAL A 226 25.76 -9.24 -12.59
CA VAL A 226 24.90 -8.43 -11.69
C VAL A 226 25.73 -7.59 -10.73
N ASP A 227 26.77 -8.14 -10.12
CA ASP A 227 27.66 -7.43 -9.20
C ASP A 227 28.29 -6.18 -9.84
N VAL A 228 28.63 -6.26 -11.12
CA VAL A 228 29.22 -5.14 -11.86
C VAL A 228 28.16 -4.13 -12.29
N ILE A 229 27.09 -4.57 -12.99
CA ILE A 229 26.12 -3.66 -13.57
C ILE A 229 25.21 -2.98 -12.53
N SER A 230 25.06 -3.56 -11.34
CA SER A 230 24.33 -2.97 -10.22
C SER A 230 25.01 -1.70 -9.66
N LYS A 231 26.27 -1.42 -10.02
CA LYS A 231 27.00 -0.19 -9.64
C LYS A 231 26.94 0.88 -10.74
N GLY A 232 26.34 0.56 -11.88
CA GLY A 232 26.23 1.45 -13.02
C GLY A 232 24.82 1.99 -13.26
N ALA A 233 24.60 2.59 -14.43
CA ALA A 233 23.33 3.22 -14.82
C ALA A 233 22.15 2.24 -14.96
N ALA A 234 22.40 0.94 -15.06
CA ALA A 234 21.36 -0.08 -15.14
C ALA A 234 20.81 -0.54 -13.75
N GLN A 235 21.38 0.01 -12.66
CA GLN A 235 20.95 -0.32 -11.30
C GLN A 235 19.44 -0.08 -11.12
N SER A 236 18.80 -0.99 -10.41
CA SER A 236 17.42 -0.86 -9.96
C SER A 236 17.18 -1.68 -8.70
N TRP A 237 16.14 -1.30 -7.93
CA TRP A 237 15.71 -2.10 -6.77
C TRP A 237 15.42 -3.56 -7.17
N GLN A 238 14.84 -3.78 -8.36
CA GLN A 238 14.55 -5.13 -8.86
C GLN A 238 15.84 -5.93 -9.10
N MET A 239 16.85 -5.29 -9.66
CA MET A 239 18.16 -5.93 -9.85
C MET A 239 18.79 -6.33 -8.51
N GLU A 240 18.78 -5.45 -7.53
CA GLU A 240 19.40 -5.71 -6.22
C GLU A 240 18.65 -6.77 -5.39
N ASN A 241 17.31 -6.80 -5.48
CA ASN A 241 16.49 -7.62 -4.59
C ASN A 241 15.86 -8.85 -5.25
N ARG A 242 15.96 -9.00 -6.57
CA ARG A 242 15.33 -10.10 -7.33
C ARG A 242 16.30 -10.91 -8.18
N SER A 243 17.44 -10.37 -8.59
CA SER A 243 18.35 -11.09 -9.48
C SER A 243 18.81 -12.44 -8.89
N GLY A 244 19.07 -12.51 -7.58
CA GLY A 244 19.46 -13.75 -6.91
C GLY A 244 18.41 -14.84 -7.06
N THR A 245 17.17 -14.56 -6.70
CA THR A 245 16.05 -15.53 -6.80
C THR A 245 15.70 -15.85 -8.25
N MET A 246 15.86 -14.89 -9.19
CA MET A 246 15.70 -15.13 -10.63
C MET A 246 16.74 -16.12 -11.17
N ILE A 247 18.01 -15.96 -10.78
CA ILE A 247 19.11 -16.89 -11.15
C ILE A 247 18.83 -18.29 -10.61
N ASP A 248 18.39 -18.39 -9.35
CA ASP A 248 18.13 -19.65 -8.65
C ASP A 248 16.78 -20.29 -9.02
N GLY A 249 15.93 -19.60 -9.80
CA GLY A 249 14.62 -20.12 -10.20
C GLY A 249 13.60 -20.19 -9.06
N GLN A 250 13.72 -19.32 -8.05
CA GLN A 250 12.87 -19.29 -6.85
C GLN A 250 11.88 -18.13 -6.94
N PHE A 251 10.57 -18.43 -6.99
CA PHE A 251 9.53 -17.42 -7.23
C PHE A 251 8.36 -17.47 -6.23
N GLU A 252 8.39 -18.35 -5.24
CA GLU A 252 7.31 -18.50 -4.24
C GLU A 252 7.41 -17.45 -3.12
N HIS A 253 7.49 -16.18 -3.51
CA HIS A 253 7.63 -15.05 -2.61
C HIS A 253 7.13 -13.77 -3.29
N GLY A 254 7.17 -12.65 -2.58
CA GLY A 254 7.04 -11.29 -3.11
C GLY A 254 5.65 -10.92 -3.62
N PHE A 255 5.55 -10.41 -4.86
CA PHE A 255 4.34 -9.86 -5.45
C PHE A 255 3.83 -10.75 -6.59
N ALA A 256 2.68 -11.39 -6.36
CA ALA A 256 2.15 -12.41 -7.26
C ALA A 256 1.79 -11.86 -8.65
N VAL A 257 2.02 -12.69 -9.68
CA VAL A 257 1.68 -12.43 -11.09
C VAL A 257 0.20 -12.05 -11.24
N ASP A 258 -0.73 -12.73 -10.56
CA ASP A 258 -2.17 -12.39 -10.61
C ASP A 258 -2.43 -10.92 -10.23
N TRP A 259 -1.76 -10.42 -9.20
CA TRP A 259 -1.90 -9.04 -8.77
C TRP A 259 -1.27 -8.04 -9.76
N MET A 260 -0.13 -8.40 -10.35
CA MET A 260 0.48 -7.55 -11.37
C MET A 260 -0.40 -7.48 -12.62
N ARG A 261 -0.99 -8.58 -13.06
CA ARG A 261 -1.94 -8.59 -14.18
C ARG A 261 -3.18 -7.75 -13.90
N LYS A 262 -3.73 -7.86 -12.68
CA LYS A 262 -4.80 -6.95 -12.24
C LYS A 262 -4.38 -5.49 -12.34
N ASP A 263 -3.19 -5.16 -11.82
CA ASP A 263 -2.67 -3.79 -11.82
C ASP A 263 -2.44 -3.27 -13.25
N LEU A 264 -1.83 -4.09 -14.13
CA LEU A 264 -1.63 -3.73 -15.54
C LEU A 264 -2.96 -3.61 -16.30
N GLY A 265 -3.96 -4.41 -15.99
CA GLY A 265 -5.31 -4.27 -16.52
C GLY A 265 -5.89 -2.88 -16.20
N ILE A 266 -5.81 -2.44 -14.93
CA ILE A 266 -6.24 -1.11 -14.50
C ILE A 266 -5.45 -0.01 -15.24
N VAL A 267 -4.13 -0.18 -15.38
CA VAL A 267 -3.24 0.74 -16.13
C VAL A 267 -3.69 0.89 -17.58
N LEU A 268 -3.94 -0.22 -18.26
CA LEU A 268 -4.32 -0.24 -19.68
C LEU A 268 -5.72 0.35 -19.91
N ASP A 269 -6.65 0.13 -18.98
CA ASP A 269 -7.96 0.77 -19.01
C ASP A 269 -7.86 2.27 -18.82
N GLU A 270 -7.05 2.75 -17.88
CA GLU A 270 -6.81 4.18 -17.70
C GLU A 270 -6.09 4.79 -18.91
N ALA A 271 -5.14 4.08 -19.53
CA ALA A 271 -4.47 4.52 -20.74
C ALA A 271 -5.43 4.72 -21.91
N ARG A 272 -6.46 3.86 -22.05
CA ARG A 272 -7.53 4.07 -23.06
C ARG A 272 -8.33 5.34 -22.79
N ARG A 273 -8.54 5.68 -21.51
CA ARG A 273 -9.30 6.89 -21.12
C ARG A 273 -8.53 8.17 -21.32
N ASN A 274 -7.22 8.19 -21.01
CA ASN A 274 -6.39 9.39 -21.04
C ASN A 274 -5.53 9.54 -22.31
N GLY A 275 -5.55 8.53 -23.22
CA GLY A 275 -4.82 8.54 -24.50
C GLY A 275 -3.33 8.18 -24.38
N ALA A 276 -2.84 7.69 -23.24
CA ALA A 276 -1.46 7.27 -23.06
C ALA A 276 -1.13 6.04 -23.92
N ARG A 277 0.07 6.03 -24.54
CA ARG A 277 0.55 4.91 -25.36
C ARG A 277 1.52 4.06 -24.54
N LEU A 278 1.14 2.82 -24.22
CA LEU A 278 1.88 1.92 -23.33
C LEU A 278 2.22 0.58 -24.00
N PRO A 279 2.96 0.58 -25.15
CA PRO A 279 3.21 -0.67 -25.89
C PRO A 279 3.97 -1.70 -25.06
N VAL A 280 4.96 -1.29 -24.27
CA VAL A 280 5.75 -2.20 -23.42
C VAL A 280 4.90 -2.79 -22.30
N ALA A 281 4.12 -1.97 -21.58
CA ALA A 281 3.27 -2.46 -20.50
C ALA A 281 2.21 -3.46 -21.02
N ALA A 282 1.61 -3.19 -22.19
CA ALA A 282 0.65 -4.09 -22.83
C ALA A 282 1.28 -5.43 -23.23
N LEU A 283 2.52 -5.40 -23.76
CA LEU A 283 3.24 -6.61 -24.12
C LEU A 283 3.63 -7.42 -22.87
N VAL A 284 4.13 -6.76 -21.83
CA VAL A 284 4.53 -7.43 -20.58
C VAL A 284 3.32 -8.02 -19.85
N ASP A 285 2.14 -7.40 -19.92
CA ASP A 285 0.91 -8.01 -19.41
C ASP A 285 0.60 -9.35 -20.08
N GLN A 286 0.77 -9.45 -21.41
CA GLN A 286 0.61 -10.73 -22.13
C GLN A 286 1.67 -11.75 -21.68
N PHE A 287 2.91 -11.31 -21.47
CA PHE A 287 3.97 -12.18 -20.97
C PHE A 287 3.66 -12.73 -19.56
N TYR A 288 3.01 -11.95 -18.71
CA TYR A 288 2.51 -12.48 -17.44
C TYR A 288 1.36 -13.48 -17.63
N GLY A 289 0.56 -13.34 -18.70
CA GLY A 289 -0.41 -14.37 -19.12
C GLY A 289 0.29 -15.71 -19.40
N ASP A 290 1.38 -15.70 -20.18
CA ASP A 290 2.15 -16.90 -20.43
C ASP A 290 2.69 -17.53 -19.12
N VAL A 291 3.10 -16.71 -18.13
CA VAL A 291 3.51 -17.22 -16.80
C VAL A 291 2.35 -17.86 -16.06
N GLN A 292 1.14 -17.32 -16.14
CA GLN A 292 -0.06 -17.96 -15.57
C GLN A 292 -0.35 -19.32 -16.22
N ASP A 293 -0.23 -19.41 -17.55
CA ASP A 293 -0.40 -20.67 -18.30
C ASP A 293 0.66 -21.72 -17.92
N MET A 294 1.81 -21.30 -17.39
CA MET A 294 2.82 -22.18 -16.80
C MET A 294 2.50 -22.60 -15.36
N GLY A 295 1.37 -22.19 -14.79
CA GLY A 295 0.98 -22.42 -13.39
C GLY A 295 1.56 -21.41 -12.41
N GLY A 296 2.14 -20.29 -12.90
CA GLY A 296 2.82 -19.27 -12.11
C GLY A 296 1.93 -18.18 -11.53
N ASN A 297 0.64 -18.41 -11.37
CA ASN A 297 -0.33 -17.43 -10.85
C ASN A 297 0.12 -16.74 -9.56
N ARG A 298 0.74 -17.51 -8.66
CA ARG A 298 1.19 -17.04 -7.35
C ARG A 298 2.70 -16.75 -7.28
N TRP A 299 3.43 -16.95 -8.36
CA TRP A 299 4.85 -16.64 -8.42
C TRP A 299 5.07 -15.13 -8.36
N ASP A 300 6.25 -14.74 -7.86
CA ASP A 300 6.70 -13.33 -7.89
C ASP A 300 6.80 -12.82 -9.33
N THR A 301 6.54 -11.55 -9.52
CA THR A 301 6.61 -10.89 -10.85
C THR A 301 7.95 -11.09 -11.57
N SER A 302 9.04 -11.36 -10.84
CA SER A 302 10.34 -11.66 -11.41
C SER A 302 10.41 -13.00 -12.18
N SER A 303 9.34 -13.80 -12.10
CA SER A 303 9.21 -15.08 -12.83
C SER A 303 9.10 -14.94 -14.35
N LEU A 304 9.02 -13.72 -14.90
CA LEU A 304 9.07 -13.47 -16.35
C LEU A 304 10.26 -14.15 -17.03
N ILE A 305 11.39 -14.30 -16.34
CA ILE A 305 12.58 -15.01 -16.86
C ILE A 305 12.29 -16.48 -17.21
N GLN A 306 11.33 -17.14 -16.53
CA GLN A 306 10.99 -18.54 -16.82
C GLN A 306 10.41 -18.75 -18.21
N ARG A 307 9.71 -17.76 -18.76
CA ARG A 307 9.25 -17.76 -20.15
C ARG A 307 10.41 -17.94 -21.14
N LEU A 308 11.54 -17.29 -20.86
CA LEU A 308 12.72 -17.28 -21.73
C LEU A 308 13.51 -18.57 -21.62
N ARG A 309 13.47 -19.25 -20.48
CA ARG A 309 14.15 -20.51 -20.19
C ARG A 309 13.37 -21.75 -20.66
N LYS A 310 12.07 -21.62 -20.93
CA LYS A 310 11.24 -22.72 -21.43
C LYS A 310 11.65 -23.04 -22.86
N LYS A 311 12.13 -24.27 -23.08
CA LYS A 311 12.41 -24.83 -24.40
C LYS A 311 11.16 -25.45 -25.00
#